data_005f977550ea42b62e1cdce5fce19a92
#
_entry.id   005f977550ea42b62e1cdce5fce19a92
#
_cell.length_a   1.000
_cell.length_b   1.000
_cell.length_c   1.000
_cell.angle_alpha   90.00
_cell.angle_beta   90.00
_cell.angle_gamma   90.00
#
_symmetry.space_group_name_H-M   'P 1'
#
loop_
_entity.id
_entity.type
_entity.pdbx_description
1 polymer ?
#
loop_
_entity_poly.entity_id
_entity_poly.type
_entity_poly.pdbx_seq_one_letter_code
_entity_poly.pdbx_strand_id
1 'polypeptide(L)'
;KWSKRDKDAPWPPQPRLPRTPAMGRADHAARLLLSHMAFLEELTHDDHAALCAQPSPHGPLFTWLEAQFHEHGPLAWAVLRESLREHECEDLAVKVMTGAHAQTEGELAELRLELRDLLNRMLIEDIAEQQKLLMLQAAQDPTALERYRALEQKRKILLGVNTTTA
;
A
#
# COMPACT_ATOMS: atom_id res chain seq x y z
N LYS A 1 -8.09 55.54 28.92
CA LYS A 1 -8.35 54.37 29.81
C LYS A 1 -8.21 53.10 28.94
N TRP A 2 -7.10 52.43 29.04
CA TRP A 2 -6.88 51.13 28.37
C TRP A 2 -7.42 50.04 29.30
N SER A 3 -8.47 49.34 28.84
CA SER A 3 -9.05 48.22 29.54
C SER A 3 -8.04 47.04 29.49
N LYS A 4 -7.66 46.54 30.68
CA LYS A 4 -6.91 45.30 30.83
C LYS A 4 -7.73 44.16 30.22
N ARG A 5 -7.24 43.60 29.08
CA ARG A 5 -7.81 42.42 28.49
C ARG A 5 -7.54 41.24 29.44
N ASP A 6 -8.58 40.57 29.92
CA ASP A 6 -8.51 39.39 30.76
C ASP A 6 -7.65 38.32 30.04
N LYS A 7 -6.50 37.98 30.64
CA LYS A 7 -5.58 36.98 30.13
C LYS A 7 -6.00 35.55 30.45
N ASP A 8 -7.08 35.36 31.20
CA ASP A 8 -7.54 34.07 31.70
C ASP A 8 -8.82 33.55 31.02
N ALA A 9 -9.28 34.15 29.93
CA ALA A 9 -10.38 33.60 29.17
C ALA A 9 -9.90 32.33 28.43
N PRO A 10 -10.48 31.15 28.69
CA PRO A 10 -10.11 29.94 27.98
C PRO A 10 -10.39 30.15 26.50
N TRP A 11 -9.32 29.90 25.67
CA TRP A 11 -9.41 29.99 24.22
C TRP A 11 -10.55 29.09 23.72
N PRO A 12 -11.49 29.59 22.91
CA PRO A 12 -12.58 28.76 22.40
C PRO A 12 -12.00 27.57 21.67
N PRO A 13 -12.51 26.35 21.92
CA PRO A 13 -12.01 25.16 21.23
C PRO A 13 -12.19 25.36 19.74
N GLN A 14 -11.05 25.37 19.01
CA GLN A 14 -11.09 25.45 17.55
C GLN A 14 -11.83 24.21 17.02
N PRO A 15 -12.78 24.36 16.10
CA PRO A 15 -13.41 23.24 15.46
C PRO A 15 -12.31 22.40 14.81
N ARG A 16 -12.15 21.17 15.28
CA ARG A 16 -11.24 20.19 14.65
C ARG A 16 -11.81 19.91 13.29
N LEU A 17 -11.18 20.43 12.24
CA LEU A 17 -11.49 20.03 10.88
C LEU A 17 -11.40 18.51 10.81
N PRO A 18 -12.36 17.82 10.17
CA PRO A 18 -12.29 16.38 9.99
C PRO A 18 -10.97 16.08 9.29
N ARG A 19 -10.08 15.34 9.98
CA ARG A 19 -8.83 14.88 9.38
C ARG A 19 -9.22 13.93 8.27
N THR A 20 -8.91 14.27 7.02
CA THR A 20 -8.97 13.32 5.91
C THR A 20 -8.15 12.11 6.33
N PRO A 21 -8.73 10.88 6.35
CA PRO A 21 -7.97 9.70 6.71
C PRO A 21 -6.75 9.61 5.80
N ALA A 22 -5.58 9.37 6.39
CA ALA A 22 -4.36 9.17 5.63
C ALA A 22 -4.58 7.99 4.65
N MET A 23 -4.16 8.17 3.40
CA MET A 23 -4.23 7.10 2.40
C MET A 23 -3.48 5.87 2.91
N GLY A 24 -4.14 4.72 2.93
CA GLY A 24 -3.51 3.45 3.29
C GLY A 24 -2.42 3.06 2.28
N ARG A 25 -1.45 2.23 2.69
CA ARG A 25 -0.39 1.76 1.77
C ARG A 25 -0.97 0.99 0.59
N ALA A 26 -1.99 0.16 0.82
CA ALA A 26 -2.67 -0.57 -0.24
C ALA A 26 -3.42 0.36 -1.20
N ASP A 27 -4.06 1.43 -0.72
CA ASP A 27 -4.67 2.47 -1.57
C ASP A 27 -3.62 3.16 -2.44
N HIS A 28 -2.45 3.46 -1.86
CA HIS A 28 -1.37 4.13 -2.56
C HIS A 28 -0.74 3.23 -3.63
N ALA A 29 -0.47 1.96 -3.31
CA ALA A 29 0.00 0.98 -4.28
C ALA A 29 -1.02 0.77 -5.42
N ALA A 30 -2.31 0.67 -5.09
CA ALA A 30 -3.38 0.55 -6.08
C ALA A 30 -3.41 1.75 -7.02
N ARG A 31 -3.29 2.98 -6.50
CA ARG A 31 -3.24 4.19 -7.31
C ARG A 31 -2.06 4.19 -8.27
N LEU A 32 -0.85 3.87 -7.79
CA LEU A 32 0.35 3.83 -8.62
C LEU A 32 0.22 2.80 -9.75
N LEU A 33 -0.29 1.61 -9.45
CA LEU A 33 -0.46 0.53 -10.43
C LEU A 33 -1.60 0.80 -11.42
N LEU A 34 -2.70 1.43 -10.99
CA LEU A 34 -3.78 1.87 -11.88
C LEU A 34 -3.36 3.01 -12.80
N SER A 35 -2.48 3.90 -12.31
CA SER A 35 -1.93 5.00 -13.11
C SER A 35 -0.84 4.55 -14.08
N HIS A 36 -0.03 3.57 -13.67
CA HIS A 36 1.15 3.08 -14.37
C HIS A 36 1.19 1.55 -14.34
N MET A 37 0.26 0.92 -15.05
CA MET A 37 0.10 -0.53 -15.07
C MET A 37 1.37 -1.27 -15.53
N ALA A 38 2.20 -0.64 -16.36
CA ALA A 38 3.49 -1.19 -16.79
C ALA A 38 4.44 -1.53 -15.62
N PHE A 39 4.26 -0.91 -14.44
CA PHE A 39 5.07 -1.25 -13.26
C PHE A 39 4.86 -2.68 -12.77
N LEU A 40 3.74 -3.33 -13.12
CA LEU A 40 3.50 -4.75 -12.83
C LEU A 40 4.59 -5.66 -13.41
N GLU A 41 5.17 -5.32 -14.56
CA GLU A 41 6.23 -6.09 -15.20
C GLU A 41 7.54 -6.14 -14.36
N GLU A 42 7.75 -5.12 -13.53
CA GLU A 42 8.95 -4.97 -12.72
C GLU A 42 8.83 -5.63 -11.33
N LEU A 43 7.63 -6.12 -10.98
CA LEU A 43 7.35 -6.73 -9.68
C LEU A 43 7.90 -8.16 -9.59
N THR A 44 8.37 -8.52 -8.41
CA THR A 44 8.75 -9.90 -8.10
C THR A 44 7.54 -10.78 -7.79
N HIS A 45 7.71 -12.10 -7.84
CA HIS A 45 6.66 -13.03 -7.43
C HIS A 45 6.14 -12.76 -6.00
N ASP A 46 7.03 -12.41 -5.09
CA ASP A 46 6.66 -12.07 -3.71
C ASP A 46 5.82 -10.80 -3.62
N ASP A 47 6.12 -9.79 -4.46
CA ASP A 47 5.32 -8.56 -4.52
C ASP A 47 3.90 -8.85 -4.99
N HIS A 48 3.75 -9.62 -6.08
CA HIS A 48 2.46 -10.05 -6.61
C HIS A 48 1.66 -10.82 -5.54
N ALA A 49 2.30 -11.80 -4.88
CA ALA A 49 1.65 -12.56 -3.83
C ALA A 49 1.19 -11.67 -2.66
N ALA A 50 2.03 -10.71 -2.22
CA ALA A 50 1.69 -9.80 -1.13
C ALA A 50 0.55 -8.84 -1.48
N LEU A 51 0.48 -8.37 -2.73
CA LEU A 51 -0.61 -7.52 -3.21
C LEU A 51 -1.93 -8.30 -3.28
N CYS A 52 -1.93 -9.48 -3.89
CA CYS A 52 -3.14 -10.31 -4.03
C CYS A 52 -3.64 -10.85 -2.69
N ALA A 53 -2.75 -11.04 -1.70
CA ALA A 53 -3.10 -11.46 -0.35
C ALA A 53 -3.67 -10.35 0.53
N GLN A 54 -3.72 -9.09 0.05
CA GLN A 54 -4.33 -8.01 0.82
C GLN A 54 -5.80 -8.29 1.12
N PRO A 55 -6.32 -7.83 2.27
CA PRO A 55 -7.74 -7.95 2.58
C PRO A 55 -8.63 -7.30 1.52
N SER A 56 -9.86 -7.84 1.36
CA SER A 56 -10.88 -7.18 0.53
C SER A 56 -11.11 -5.74 1.01
N PRO A 57 -11.26 -4.77 0.10
CA PRO A 57 -11.42 -4.93 -1.36
C PRO A 57 -10.12 -4.84 -2.18
N HIS A 58 -8.94 -4.67 -1.55
CA HIS A 58 -7.67 -4.44 -2.25
C HIS A 58 -7.13 -5.69 -2.94
N GLY A 59 -7.10 -6.84 -2.27
CA GLY A 59 -6.63 -8.09 -2.86
C GLY A 59 -7.37 -8.47 -4.15
N PRO A 60 -8.71 -8.48 -4.17
CA PRO A 60 -9.49 -8.65 -5.39
C PRO A 60 -9.15 -7.65 -6.51
N LEU A 61 -8.92 -6.37 -6.17
CA LEU A 61 -8.52 -5.36 -7.16
C LEU A 61 -7.15 -5.68 -7.78
N PHE A 62 -6.16 -6.06 -6.97
CA PHE A 62 -4.83 -6.42 -7.49
C PHE A 62 -4.89 -7.69 -8.34
N THR A 63 -5.64 -8.71 -7.91
CA THR A 63 -5.84 -9.93 -8.68
C THR A 63 -6.50 -9.63 -10.04
N TRP A 64 -7.52 -8.77 -10.06
CA TRP A 64 -8.16 -8.34 -11.29
C TRP A 64 -7.18 -7.59 -12.20
N LEU A 65 -6.38 -6.67 -11.62
CA LEU A 65 -5.41 -5.86 -12.37
C LEU A 65 -4.33 -6.73 -13.01
N GLU A 66 -3.84 -7.76 -12.32
CA GLU A 66 -2.91 -8.75 -12.87
C GLU A 66 -3.51 -9.53 -14.02
N ALA A 67 -4.78 -9.96 -13.89
CA ALA A 67 -5.47 -10.66 -14.97
C ALA A 67 -5.59 -9.78 -16.22
N GLN A 68 -5.94 -8.49 -16.05
CA GLN A 68 -5.99 -7.53 -17.17
C GLN A 68 -4.60 -7.34 -17.81
N PHE A 69 -3.56 -7.26 -17.00
CA PHE A 69 -2.19 -7.12 -17.50
C PHE A 69 -1.74 -8.33 -18.30
N HIS A 70 -2.04 -9.54 -17.84
CA HIS A 70 -1.68 -10.78 -18.55
C HIS A 70 -2.45 -10.95 -19.87
N GLU A 71 -3.71 -10.50 -19.91
CA GLU A 71 -4.55 -10.66 -21.09
C GLU A 71 -4.28 -9.61 -22.17
N HIS A 72 -4.05 -8.35 -21.74
CA HIS A 72 -4.04 -7.19 -22.65
C HIS A 72 -2.72 -6.41 -22.64
N GLY A 73 -1.79 -6.73 -21.72
CA GLY A 73 -0.63 -5.89 -21.45
C GLY A 73 -0.98 -4.61 -20.68
N PRO A 74 -0.04 -3.64 -20.63
CA PRO A 74 -0.26 -2.39 -19.89
C PRO A 74 -1.34 -1.52 -20.54
N LEU A 75 -2.39 -1.22 -19.79
CA LEU A 75 -3.53 -0.39 -20.20
C LEU A 75 -3.51 0.96 -19.48
N ALA A 76 -4.02 2.01 -20.14
CA ALA A 76 -4.23 3.31 -19.53
C ALA A 76 -5.45 3.27 -18.59
N TRP A 77 -5.44 4.14 -17.55
CA TRP A 77 -6.53 4.24 -16.58
C TRP A 77 -7.92 4.40 -17.23
N ALA A 78 -8.04 5.18 -18.31
CA ALA A 78 -9.32 5.37 -19.00
C ALA A 78 -9.92 4.05 -19.50
N VAL A 79 -9.07 3.13 -20.00
CA VAL A 79 -9.50 1.79 -20.48
C VAL A 79 -9.84 0.89 -19.30
N LEU A 80 -8.98 0.87 -18.27
CA LEU A 80 -9.22 0.10 -17.03
C LEU A 80 -10.54 0.51 -16.37
N ARG A 81 -10.84 1.80 -16.33
CA ARG A 81 -12.08 2.32 -15.76
C ARG A 81 -13.32 1.80 -16.51
N GLU A 82 -13.27 1.72 -17.83
CA GLU A 82 -14.38 1.14 -18.61
C GLU A 82 -14.55 -0.36 -18.33
N SER A 83 -13.44 -1.10 -18.22
CA SER A 83 -13.47 -2.53 -17.90
C SER A 83 -13.90 -2.84 -16.46
N LEU A 84 -13.78 -1.84 -15.55
CA LEU A 84 -14.22 -1.95 -14.16
C LEU A 84 -15.70 -1.65 -13.95
N ARG A 85 -16.42 -1.17 -14.97
CA ARG A 85 -17.86 -0.87 -14.83
C ARG A 85 -18.63 -2.10 -14.37
N GLU A 86 -19.44 -1.89 -13.33
CA GLU A 86 -20.26 -2.95 -12.69
C GLU A 86 -19.41 -4.08 -12.03
N HIS A 87 -18.09 -3.91 -11.95
CA HIS A 87 -17.21 -4.84 -11.24
C HIS A 87 -17.17 -4.51 -9.75
N GLU A 88 -17.02 -5.53 -8.89
CA GLU A 88 -16.96 -5.34 -7.43
C GLU A 88 -15.84 -4.40 -6.94
N CYS A 89 -14.78 -4.23 -7.74
CA CYS A 89 -13.65 -3.36 -7.43
C CYS A 89 -13.80 -1.92 -7.95
N GLU A 90 -14.89 -1.58 -8.66
CA GLU A 90 -15.08 -0.26 -9.28
C GLU A 90 -15.01 0.86 -8.25
N ASP A 91 -15.76 0.73 -7.15
CA ASP A 91 -15.85 1.76 -6.11
C ASP A 91 -14.48 2.07 -5.50
N LEU A 92 -13.67 1.05 -5.19
CA LEU A 92 -12.33 1.24 -4.67
C LEU A 92 -11.43 1.92 -5.70
N ALA A 93 -11.39 1.42 -6.93
CA ALA A 93 -10.53 1.95 -7.98
C ALA A 93 -10.86 3.42 -8.28
N VAL A 94 -12.14 3.77 -8.40
CA VAL A 94 -12.57 5.16 -8.58
C VAL A 94 -12.18 6.02 -7.37
N LYS A 95 -12.40 5.54 -6.16
CA LYS A 95 -12.04 6.25 -4.93
C LYS A 95 -10.54 6.57 -4.86
N VAL A 96 -9.66 5.60 -5.14
CA VAL A 96 -8.20 5.83 -5.07
C VAL A 96 -7.70 6.73 -6.19
N MET A 97 -8.37 6.73 -7.34
CA MET A 97 -7.99 7.55 -8.50
C MET A 97 -8.58 8.96 -8.48
N THR A 98 -9.65 9.22 -7.72
CA THR A 98 -10.30 10.54 -7.63
C THR A 98 -10.12 11.23 -6.27
N GLY A 99 -9.51 10.57 -5.29
CA GLY A 99 -9.27 11.12 -3.96
C GLY A 99 -8.39 12.37 -3.96
N ALA A 100 -8.37 13.10 -2.84
CA ALA A 100 -7.60 14.34 -2.67
C ALA A 100 -6.08 14.19 -2.89
N HIS A 101 -5.57 12.96 -2.91
CA HIS A 101 -4.17 12.61 -3.17
C HIS A 101 -3.97 12.01 -4.58
N ALA A 102 -4.93 12.19 -5.48
CA ALA A 102 -4.92 11.56 -6.82
C ALA A 102 -3.86 12.14 -7.77
N GLN A 103 -3.20 13.24 -7.42
CA GLN A 103 -2.12 13.79 -8.24
C GLN A 103 -0.86 12.95 -8.06
N THR A 104 -0.62 12.07 -9.02
CA THR A 104 0.62 11.32 -9.16
C THR A 104 1.57 12.17 -10.00
N GLU A 105 1.96 13.33 -9.47
CA GLU A 105 2.94 14.21 -10.11
C GLU A 105 4.34 13.76 -9.65
N GLY A 106 5.13 13.26 -10.57
CA GLY A 106 6.50 12.84 -10.34
C GLY A 106 7.08 12.22 -11.60
N GLU A 107 8.39 12.20 -11.69
CA GLU A 107 9.06 11.45 -12.75
C GLU A 107 8.83 9.95 -12.57
N LEU A 108 8.72 9.19 -13.67
CA LEU A 108 8.50 7.74 -13.63
C LEU A 108 9.49 7.00 -12.75
N ALA A 109 10.75 7.47 -12.70
CA ALA A 109 11.79 6.88 -11.85
C ALA A 109 11.46 7.05 -10.36
N GLU A 110 10.97 8.22 -9.96
CA GLU A 110 10.58 8.51 -8.58
C GLU A 110 9.36 7.66 -8.16
N LEU A 111 8.37 7.55 -9.04
CA LEU A 111 7.16 6.75 -8.81
C LEU A 111 7.48 5.23 -8.68
N ARG A 112 8.46 4.74 -9.44
CA ARG A 112 8.97 3.36 -9.28
C ARG A 112 9.64 3.14 -7.92
N LEU A 113 10.46 4.08 -7.47
CA LEU A 113 11.09 4.02 -6.16
C LEU A 113 10.05 4.08 -5.05
N GLU A 114 9.05 4.95 -5.18
CA GLU A 114 7.94 5.06 -4.25
C GLU A 114 7.15 3.75 -4.14
N LEU A 115 6.80 3.15 -5.29
CA LEU A 115 6.13 1.85 -5.31
C LEU A 115 6.99 0.77 -4.66
N ARG A 116 8.29 0.70 -4.96
CA ARG A 116 9.21 -0.26 -4.37
C ARG A 116 9.29 -0.12 -2.84
N ASP A 117 9.36 1.11 -2.34
CA ASP A 117 9.39 1.38 -0.91
C ASP A 117 8.08 0.96 -0.21
N LEU A 118 6.93 1.23 -0.83
CA LEU A 118 5.63 0.76 -0.35
C LEU A 118 5.56 -0.77 -0.27
N LEU A 119 5.96 -1.46 -1.34
CA LEU A 119 5.94 -2.93 -1.41
C LEU A 119 6.89 -3.55 -0.38
N ASN A 120 8.10 -3.00 -0.22
CA ASN A 120 9.03 -3.47 0.81
C ASN A 120 8.44 -3.36 2.21
N ARG A 121 7.75 -2.27 2.53
CA ARG A 121 7.06 -2.10 3.82
C ARG A 121 5.92 -3.08 4.00
N MET A 122 5.13 -3.33 2.96
CA MET A 122 4.04 -4.31 2.98
C MET A 122 4.58 -5.72 3.20
N LEU A 123 5.65 -6.10 2.50
CA LEU A 123 6.34 -7.40 2.69
C LEU A 123 6.92 -7.56 4.10
N ILE A 124 7.52 -6.51 4.66
CA ILE A 124 8.06 -6.54 6.03
C ILE A 124 6.94 -6.76 7.06
N GLU A 125 5.78 -6.13 6.86
CA GLU A 125 4.61 -6.32 7.73
C GLU A 125 4.06 -7.73 7.62
N ASP A 126 3.93 -8.27 6.40
CA ASP A 126 3.49 -9.64 6.16
C ASP A 126 4.45 -10.66 6.80
N ILE A 127 5.76 -10.47 6.63
CA ILE A 127 6.77 -11.30 7.31
C ILE A 127 6.61 -11.25 8.83
N ALA A 128 6.37 -10.08 9.40
CA ALA A 128 6.19 -9.95 10.85
C ALA A 128 4.95 -10.71 11.35
N GLU A 129 3.85 -10.70 10.61
CA GLU A 129 2.66 -11.48 10.94
C GLU A 129 2.91 -12.98 10.80
N GLN A 130 3.57 -13.43 9.74
CA GLN A 130 3.96 -14.84 9.56
C GLN A 130 4.89 -15.30 10.70
N GLN A 131 5.86 -14.49 11.12
CA GLN A 131 6.75 -14.79 12.23
C GLN A 131 5.99 -14.97 13.55
N LYS A 132 4.98 -14.14 13.83
CA LYS A 132 4.12 -14.30 15.02
C LYS A 132 3.38 -15.64 14.99
N LEU A 133 2.80 -16.02 13.86
CA LEU A 133 2.10 -17.30 13.71
C LEU A 133 3.05 -18.48 13.90
N LEU A 134 4.25 -18.44 13.33
CA LEU A 134 5.26 -19.49 13.50
C LEU A 134 5.71 -19.64 14.96
N MET A 135 5.83 -18.55 15.70
CA MET A 135 6.16 -18.61 17.14
C MET A 135 5.07 -19.30 17.96
N LEU A 136 3.80 -19.09 17.61
CA LEU A 136 2.68 -19.79 18.26
C LEU A 136 2.67 -21.29 17.93
N GLN A 137 3.16 -21.68 16.76
CA GLN A 137 3.22 -23.07 16.29
C GLN A 137 4.50 -23.80 16.71
N ALA A 138 5.51 -23.09 17.18
CA ALA A 138 6.86 -23.62 17.45
C ALA A 138 6.89 -24.80 18.43
N ALA A 139 5.93 -24.88 19.35
CA ALA A 139 5.81 -26.00 20.28
C ALA A 139 5.31 -27.31 19.64
N GLN A 140 4.66 -27.22 18.48
CA GLN A 140 4.01 -28.36 17.81
C GLN A 140 4.67 -28.70 16.46
N ASP A 141 5.36 -27.72 15.83
CA ASP A 141 6.03 -27.88 14.54
C ASP A 141 7.55 -27.66 14.68
N PRO A 142 8.35 -28.72 14.59
CA PRO A 142 9.82 -28.62 14.69
C PRO A 142 10.44 -27.80 13.56
N THR A 143 9.74 -27.64 12.42
CA THR A 143 10.23 -26.85 11.27
C THR A 143 9.91 -25.35 11.39
N ALA A 144 9.06 -24.95 12.35
CA ALA A 144 8.66 -23.56 12.53
C ALA A 144 9.85 -22.62 12.78
N LEU A 145 10.85 -23.10 13.53
CA LEU A 145 12.05 -22.30 13.81
C LEU A 145 12.93 -22.06 12.57
N GLU A 146 13.05 -23.04 11.69
CA GLU A 146 13.78 -22.91 10.44
C GLU A 146 13.08 -21.91 9.51
N ARG A 147 11.75 -22.01 9.39
CA ARG A 147 10.92 -21.06 8.62
C ARG A 147 11.05 -19.64 9.19
N TYR A 148 11.02 -19.51 10.51
CA TYR A 148 11.21 -18.21 11.18
C TYR A 148 12.57 -17.59 10.82
N ARG A 149 13.65 -18.36 10.84
CA ARG A 149 15.00 -17.88 10.48
C ARG A 149 15.08 -17.46 9.01
N ALA A 150 14.45 -18.22 8.12
CA ALA A 150 14.39 -17.86 6.70
C ALA A 150 13.65 -16.52 6.48
N LEU A 151 12.52 -16.32 7.16
CA LEU A 151 11.78 -15.05 7.12
C LEU A 151 12.59 -13.89 7.73
N GLU A 152 13.32 -14.11 8.80
CA GLU A 152 14.19 -13.10 9.41
C GLU A 152 15.32 -12.67 8.46
N GLN A 153 15.90 -13.62 7.72
CA GLN A 153 16.91 -13.32 6.71
C GLN A 153 16.32 -12.50 5.57
N LYS A 154 15.12 -12.87 5.08
CA LYS A 154 14.40 -12.11 4.06
C LYS A 154 14.09 -10.69 4.52
N ARG A 155 13.62 -10.53 5.76
CA ARG A 155 13.34 -9.23 6.37
C ARG A 155 14.59 -8.34 6.44
N LYS A 156 15.74 -8.89 6.83
CA LYS A 156 17.02 -8.16 6.87
C LYS A 156 17.43 -7.65 5.49
N ILE A 157 17.24 -8.45 4.44
CA ILE A 157 17.54 -8.04 3.06
C ILE A 157 16.63 -6.86 2.65
N LEU A 158 15.33 -6.95 2.92
CA LEU A 158 14.38 -5.86 2.60
C LEU A 158 14.69 -4.57 3.36
N LEU A 159 15.09 -4.66 4.63
CA LEU A 159 15.53 -3.52 5.43
C LEU A 159 16.85 -2.92 4.93
N GLY A 160 17.78 -3.73 4.44
CA GLY A 160 19.04 -3.28 3.83
C GLY A 160 18.85 -2.49 2.55
N VAL A 161 17.87 -2.82 1.74
CA VAL A 161 17.49 -2.04 0.54
C VAL A 161 16.95 -0.66 0.92
N ASN A 162 16.19 -0.57 2.00
CA ASN A 162 15.61 0.70 2.46
C ASN A 162 16.66 1.67 3.07
N THR A 163 17.83 1.17 3.53
CA THR A 163 18.91 2.02 4.07
C THR A 163 19.83 2.60 3.01
N THR A 164 19.78 2.08 1.78
CA THR A 164 20.67 2.54 0.69
C THR A 164 20.05 3.70 -0.12
N THR A 165 18.77 4.00 0.08
CA THR A 165 18.02 5.02 -0.71
C THR A 165 17.81 6.34 0.06
N ALA A 166 18.41 6.49 1.25
CA ALA A 166 18.33 7.71 2.07
C ALA A 166 19.52 8.66 1.81
#